data_ac347a1e683d64c062f0f567abaf8c2e
#
_entry.id   ac347a1e683d64c062f0f567abaf8c2e
#
_cell.length_a   1.000
_cell.length_b   1.000
_cell.length_c   1.000
_cell.angle_alpha   90.00
_cell.angle_beta   90.00
_cell.angle_gamma   90.00
#
_symmetry.space_group_name_H-M   'P 1'
#
loop_
_entity.id
_entity.type
_entity.pdbx_description
1 polymer ?
#
loop_
_entity_poly.entity_id
_entity_poly.type
_entity_poly.pdbx_seq_one_letter_code
_entity_poly.pdbx_strand_id
1 'polypeptide(L)'
;MDKLTVIRPDSEDVRCLAQLVEYRRKLVQGRVNLTNKIATTLKNYYPHVIDWFKEKDTQIFCDFLLRWPSLAHAKKARKQTLLDFFNQHNSRYPLVNEKRIKEIKGAEILTEDMAVITPNLLLIECLVPQLKQLMMAITRFDDEIKTLYKQHTDRAIFDSLPGAGPQLAPRLLAAMGSNRDRYKCAADIQKYAGIAPVTKRSGKKEWIHWRYSCTKFLRQTFVEWAGLSVRYSFWAKAYYRQQEAKGKPHNTIIRSLAFKWIRILF
;
A
#
# COMPACT_ATOMS: atom_id res chain seq x y z
N MET A 1 6.05 -3.78 -43.85
CA MET A 1 4.74 -3.30 -43.40
C MET A 1 4.51 -3.86 -41.99
N ASP A 2 4.68 -3.04 -40.98
CA ASP A 2 4.38 -3.41 -39.61
C ASP A 2 2.88 -3.68 -39.49
N LYS A 3 2.54 -4.91 -39.14
CA LYS A 3 1.14 -5.30 -38.93
C LYS A 3 0.67 -4.63 -37.63
N LEU A 4 -0.08 -3.54 -37.77
CA LEU A 4 -0.79 -2.92 -36.66
C LEU A 4 -1.73 -3.95 -36.03
N THR A 5 -1.58 -4.17 -34.73
CA THR A 5 -2.48 -5.05 -33.98
C THR A 5 -3.72 -4.24 -33.56
N VAL A 6 -4.90 -4.72 -33.90
CA VAL A 6 -6.16 -4.08 -33.47
C VAL A 6 -6.25 -4.13 -31.96
N ILE A 7 -6.40 -2.95 -31.33
CA ILE A 7 -6.67 -2.84 -29.89
C ILE A 7 -8.16 -3.10 -29.67
N ARG A 8 -8.48 -4.18 -28.94
CA ARG A 8 -9.83 -4.45 -28.48
C ARG A 8 -9.93 -3.99 -27.03
N PRO A 9 -10.69 -2.94 -26.71
CA PRO A 9 -10.85 -2.46 -25.35
C PRO A 9 -11.61 -3.49 -24.50
N ASP A 10 -11.33 -3.51 -23.21
CA ASP A 10 -12.16 -4.23 -22.23
C ASP A 10 -13.54 -3.57 -22.10
N SER A 11 -14.48 -4.24 -21.43
CA SER A 11 -15.79 -3.67 -21.10
C SER A 11 -15.65 -2.36 -20.33
N GLU A 12 -16.69 -1.53 -20.35
CA GLU A 12 -16.70 -0.25 -19.65
C GLU A 12 -16.42 -0.42 -18.16
N ASP A 13 -17.06 -1.39 -17.52
CA ASP A 13 -16.93 -1.68 -16.10
C ASP A 13 -15.48 -2.07 -15.73
N VAL A 14 -14.84 -2.91 -16.54
CA VAL A 14 -13.45 -3.31 -16.30
C VAL A 14 -12.49 -2.14 -16.53
N ARG A 15 -12.73 -1.29 -17.53
CA ARG A 15 -11.93 -0.09 -17.74
C ARG A 15 -12.08 0.91 -16.59
N CYS A 16 -13.32 1.09 -16.08
CA CYS A 16 -13.59 1.90 -14.90
C CYS A 16 -12.88 1.33 -13.66
N LEU A 17 -13.04 0.03 -13.42
CA LEU A 17 -12.34 -0.65 -12.31
C LEU A 17 -10.82 -0.48 -12.39
N ALA A 18 -10.24 -0.61 -13.57
CA ALA A 18 -8.80 -0.45 -13.79
C ALA A 18 -8.33 0.98 -13.40
N GLN A 19 -9.08 2.01 -13.75
CA GLN A 19 -8.78 3.38 -13.36
C GLN A 19 -8.92 3.60 -11.85
N LEU A 20 -10.01 3.10 -11.25
CA LEU A 20 -10.26 3.22 -9.82
C LEU A 20 -9.13 2.58 -8.99
N VAL A 21 -8.74 1.33 -9.30
CA VAL A 21 -7.68 0.65 -8.56
C VAL A 21 -6.31 1.30 -8.75
N GLU A 22 -6.03 1.87 -9.93
CA GLU A 22 -4.78 2.59 -10.17
C GLU A 22 -4.76 3.94 -9.44
N TYR A 23 -5.84 4.71 -9.46
CA TYR A 23 -5.92 5.98 -8.73
C TYR A 23 -5.87 5.76 -7.23
N ARG A 24 -6.60 4.76 -6.71
CA ARG A 24 -6.48 4.37 -5.31
C ARG A 24 -5.03 4.06 -4.91
N ARG A 25 -4.29 3.32 -5.74
CA ARG A 25 -2.87 3.03 -5.50
C ARG A 25 -2.03 4.30 -5.42
N LYS A 26 -2.27 5.27 -6.30
CA LYS A 26 -1.59 6.58 -6.28
C LYS A 26 -1.91 7.34 -4.99
N LEU A 27 -3.16 7.32 -4.54
CA LEU A 27 -3.59 7.93 -3.26
C LEU A 27 -2.91 7.28 -2.07
N VAL A 28 -2.82 5.94 -2.04
CA VAL A 28 -2.10 5.20 -0.97
C VAL A 28 -0.62 5.58 -0.95
N GLN A 29 0.04 5.69 -2.11
CA GLN A 29 1.43 6.15 -2.17
C GLN A 29 1.55 7.59 -1.65
N GLY A 30 0.62 8.47 -2.00
CA GLY A 30 0.55 9.84 -1.47
C GLY A 30 0.40 9.86 0.05
N ARG A 31 -0.46 8.98 0.61
CA ARG A 31 -0.63 8.82 2.06
C ARG A 31 0.68 8.45 2.74
N VAL A 32 1.40 7.44 2.22
CA VAL A 32 2.70 7.02 2.77
C VAL A 32 3.72 8.15 2.74
N ASN A 33 3.83 8.87 1.62
CA ASN A 33 4.74 9.99 1.48
C ASN A 33 4.43 11.12 2.47
N LEU A 34 3.14 11.44 2.63
CA LEU A 34 2.68 12.49 3.53
C LEU A 34 2.89 12.10 5.00
N THR A 35 2.61 10.85 5.37
CA THR A 35 2.86 10.31 6.71
C THR A 35 4.35 10.36 7.06
N ASN A 36 5.22 9.99 6.12
CA ASN A 36 6.66 10.08 6.32
C ASN A 36 7.13 11.54 6.48
N LYS A 37 6.57 12.47 5.71
CA LYS A 37 6.88 13.90 5.81
C LYS A 37 6.46 14.44 7.19
N ILE A 38 5.26 14.10 7.66
CA ILE A 38 4.77 14.47 9.00
C ILE A 38 5.73 13.91 10.07
N ALA A 39 6.06 12.62 9.99
CA ALA A 39 6.95 11.99 10.96
C ALA A 39 8.36 12.65 10.99
N THR A 40 8.90 13.00 9.82
CA THR A 40 10.18 13.70 9.73
C THR A 40 10.12 15.11 10.33
N THR A 41 9.05 15.86 10.06
CA THR A 41 8.83 17.18 10.63
C THR A 41 8.71 17.14 12.16
N LEU A 42 7.96 16.17 12.70
CA LEU A 42 7.79 16.00 14.15
C LEU A 42 9.12 15.69 14.88
N LYS A 43 10.05 14.99 14.24
CA LYS A 43 11.37 14.70 14.83
C LYS A 43 12.17 15.95 15.19
N ASN A 44 11.89 17.08 14.55
CA ASN A 44 12.62 18.30 14.81
C ASN A 44 12.24 19.00 16.13
N TYR A 45 10.99 18.82 16.63
CA TYR A 45 10.52 19.52 17.82
C TYR A 45 9.59 18.71 18.74
N TYR A 46 8.94 17.65 18.24
CA TYR A 46 7.96 16.85 18.99
C TYR A 46 8.09 15.34 18.71
N PRO A 47 9.29 14.75 18.86
CA PRO A 47 9.53 13.35 18.49
C PRO A 47 8.70 12.34 19.29
N HIS A 48 8.40 12.61 20.54
CA HIS A 48 7.70 11.71 21.46
C HIS A 48 6.33 11.25 20.93
N VAL A 49 5.61 12.10 20.21
CA VAL A 49 4.30 11.74 19.66
C VAL A 49 4.38 10.57 18.65
N ILE A 50 5.53 10.39 18.01
CA ILE A 50 5.76 9.30 17.07
C ILE A 50 5.72 7.95 17.78
N ASP A 51 6.20 7.87 19.01
CA ASP A 51 6.28 6.66 19.81
C ASP A 51 4.95 6.32 20.50
N TRP A 52 4.14 7.34 20.80
CA TRP A 52 2.82 7.14 21.41
C TRP A 52 1.80 6.52 20.49
N PHE A 53 1.99 6.66 19.17
CA PHE A 53 1.08 6.12 18.16
C PHE A 53 1.82 5.18 17.23
N LYS A 54 1.49 3.89 17.30
CA LYS A 54 2.08 2.86 16.44
C LYS A 54 1.83 3.15 14.95
N GLU A 55 0.57 3.45 14.61
CA GLU A 55 0.15 3.80 13.26
C GLU A 55 -0.08 5.31 13.16
N LYS A 56 0.56 5.94 12.19
CA LYS A 56 0.57 7.40 12.02
C LYS A 56 -0.42 7.89 10.95
N ASP A 57 -0.98 6.97 10.18
CA ASP A 57 -2.03 7.22 9.20
C ASP A 57 -3.40 6.85 9.75
N THR A 58 -3.71 7.31 10.95
CA THR A 58 -4.96 7.07 11.67
C THR A 58 -5.64 8.38 12.07
N GLN A 59 -6.96 8.34 12.21
CA GLN A 59 -7.77 9.47 12.63
C GLN A 59 -7.30 10.01 14.01
N ILE A 60 -7.07 9.10 14.96
CA ILE A 60 -6.64 9.47 16.32
C ILE A 60 -5.29 10.20 16.32
N PHE A 61 -4.33 9.79 15.49
CA PHE A 61 -3.04 10.46 15.38
C PHE A 61 -3.20 11.87 14.81
N CYS A 62 -3.97 12.01 13.74
CA CYS A 62 -4.24 13.30 13.12
C CYS A 62 -4.96 14.26 14.09
N ASP A 63 -6.01 13.80 14.77
CA ASP A 63 -6.79 14.62 15.68
C ASP A 63 -6.00 14.98 16.93
N PHE A 64 -5.10 14.10 17.39
CA PHE A 64 -4.18 14.39 18.47
C PHE A 64 -3.23 15.55 18.11
N LEU A 65 -2.62 15.51 16.93
CA LEU A 65 -1.72 16.56 16.46
C LEU A 65 -2.42 17.91 16.26
N LEU A 66 -3.66 17.90 15.74
CA LEU A 66 -4.45 19.11 15.58
C LEU A 66 -4.84 19.74 16.93
N ARG A 67 -5.11 18.91 17.93
CA ARG A 67 -5.50 19.37 19.25
C ARG A 67 -4.31 19.79 20.13
N TRP A 68 -3.20 19.06 20.02
CA TRP A 68 -1.96 19.28 20.78
C TRP A 68 -0.74 19.29 19.86
N PRO A 69 -0.53 20.37 19.12
CA PRO A 69 0.47 20.41 18.05
C PRO A 69 1.91 20.48 18.56
N SER A 70 2.13 20.62 19.87
CA SER A 70 3.45 20.52 20.49
C SER A 70 3.39 19.81 21.84
N LEU A 71 4.53 19.35 22.35
CA LEU A 71 4.64 18.73 23.67
C LEU A 71 4.15 19.67 24.77
N ALA A 72 4.48 20.95 24.69
CA ALA A 72 4.05 21.96 25.67
C ALA A 72 2.51 22.04 25.78
N HIS A 73 1.80 21.97 24.63
CA HIS A 73 0.34 21.92 24.61
C HIS A 73 -0.19 20.61 25.23
N ALA A 74 0.39 19.45 24.88
CA ALA A 74 -0.04 18.17 25.42
C ALA A 74 0.20 18.06 26.94
N LYS A 75 1.31 18.58 27.45
CA LYS A 75 1.62 18.59 28.89
C LYS A 75 0.66 19.47 29.70
N LYS A 76 0.15 20.58 29.13
CA LYS A 76 -0.84 21.46 29.79
C LYS A 76 -2.23 20.80 29.88
N ALA A 77 -2.58 19.84 29.02
CA ALA A 77 -3.88 19.20 29.06
C ALA A 77 -4.09 18.41 30.36
N ARG A 78 -5.30 18.47 30.94
CA ARG A 78 -5.64 17.70 32.15
C ARG A 78 -5.64 16.18 31.80
N LYS A 79 -5.30 15.32 32.79
CA LYS A 79 -5.31 13.87 32.64
C LYS A 79 -6.66 13.38 32.09
N GLN A 80 -7.78 13.91 32.64
CA GLN A 80 -9.13 13.55 32.21
C GLN A 80 -9.37 13.94 30.74
N THR A 81 -8.94 15.11 30.30
CA THR A 81 -9.08 15.58 28.92
C THR A 81 -8.35 14.65 27.91
N LEU A 82 -7.17 14.16 28.29
CA LEU A 82 -6.43 13.19 27.47
C LEU A 82 -7.16 11.83 27.46
N LEU A 83 -7.68 11.39 28.60
CA LEU A 83 -8.43 10.13 28.70
C LEU A 83 -9.71 10.19 27.86
N ASP A 84 -10.47 11.28 27.95
CA ASP A 84 -11.70 11.48 27.18
C ASP A 84 -11.41 11.49 25.69
N PHE A 85 -10.31 12.12 25.26
CA PHE A 85 -9.87 12.08 23.86
C PHE A 85 -9.60 10.65 23.39
N PHE A 86 -8.85 9.85 24.15
CA PHE A 86 -8.56 8.46 23.78
C PHE A 86 -9.83 7.62 23.71
N ASN A 87 -10.75 7.80 24.63
CA ASN A 87 -12.03 7.10 24.67
C ASN A 87 -12.92 7.45 23.46
N GLN A 88 -12.99 8.74 23.07
CA GLN A 88 -13.70 9.21 21.89
C GLN A 88 -13.20 8.55 20.59
N HIS A 89 -11.90 8.23 20.54
CA HIS A 89 -11.28 7.53 19.40
C HIS A 89 -11.25 6.00 19.56
N ASN A 90 -12.13 5.43 20.38
CA ASN A 90 -12.22 3.98 20.62
C ASN A 90 -10.94 3.32 21.17
N SER A 91 -10.00 4.08 21.70
CA SER A 91 -8.84 3.56 22.43
C SER A 91 -9.28 3.19 23.87
N ARG A 92 -9.94 2.02 23.99
CA ARG A 92 -10.58 1.57 25.23
C ARG A 92 -9.70 0.63 26.08
N TYR A 93 -8.40 0.65 25.90
CA TYR A 93 -7.45 -0.11 26.72
C TYR A 93 -6.90 0.78 27.84
N PRO A 94 -7.42 0.68 29.09
CA PRO A 94 -7.06 1.58 30.19
C PRO A 94 -5.56 1.64 30.44
N LEU A 95 -4.89 0.49 30.51
CA LEU A 95 -3.44 0.40 30.75
C LEU A 95 -2.61 1.11 29.67
N VAL A 96 -3.03 1.01 28.40
CA VAL A 96 -2.34 1.67 27.28
C VAL A 96 -2.53 3.17 27.36
N ASN A 97 -3.74 3.64 27.66
CA ASN A 97 -4.04 5.06 27.79
C ASN A 97 -3.35 5.67 29.00
N GLU A 98 -3.33 4.99 30.14
CA GLU A 98 -2.61 5.43 31.33
C GLU A 98 -1.11 5.53 31.09
N LYS A 99 -0.51 4.54 30.41
CA LYS A 99 0.90 4.55 30.01
C LYS A 99 1.20 5.78 29.14
N ARG A 100 0.40 6.01 28.08
CA ARG A 100 0.55 7.18 27.20
C ARG A 100 0.46 8.49 27.96
N ILE A 101 -0.53 8.62 28.85
CA ILE A 101 -0.71 9.85 29.65
C ILE A 101 0.50 10.07 30.56
N LYS A 102 1.03 9.01 31.18
CA LYS A 102 2.24 9.09 31.99
C LYS A 102 3.45 9.54 31.16
N GLU A 103 3.62 8.97 29.98
CA GLU A 103 4.69 9.33 29.03
C GLU A 103 4.54 10.79 28.58
N ILE A 104 3.33 11.26 28.22
CA ILE A 104 3.07 12.67 27.85
C ILE A 104 3.47 13.62 28.98
N LYS A 105 3.08 13.29 30.22
CA LYS A 105 3.37 14.15 31.39
C LYS A 105 4.84 14.15 31.80
N GLY A 106 5.52 13.00 31.63
CA GLY A 106 6.94 12.83 31.97
C GLY A 106 7.91 13.22 30.86
N ALA A 107 7.43 13.43 29.62
CA ALA A 107 8.32 13.75 28.51
C ALA A 107 9.04 15.10 28.69
N GLU A 108 10.27 15.18 28.26
CA GLU A 108 11.08 16.40 28.27
C GLU A 108 10.96 17.14 26.93
N ILE A 109 10.94 18.48 26.97
CA ILE A 109 10.86 19.31 25.77
C ILE A 109 12.21 19.24 25.05
N LEU A 110 12.20 18.82 23.76
CA LEU A 110 13.41 18.69 22.96
C LEU A 110 14.08 20.04 22.68
N THR A 111 13.29 21.08 22.45
CA THR A 111 13.77 22.42 22.17
C THR A 111 12.70 23.45 22.56
N GLU A 112 13.14 24.61 23.00
CA GLU A 112 12.30 25.78 23.24
C GLU A 112 12.53 26.90 22.20
N ASP A 113 13.42 26.60 21.21
CA ASP A 113 13.73 27.57 20.15
C ASP A 113 12.54 27.76 19.22
N MET A 114 11.95 28.92 19.25
CA MET A 114 10.81 29.31 18.43
C MET A 114 11.15 29.34 16.93
N ALA A 115 12.42 29.55 16.56
CA ALA A 115 12.86 29.50 15.18
C ALA A 115 12.77 28.06 14.60
N VAL A 116 12.81 27.05 15.47
CA VAL A 116 12.57 25.64 15.10
C VAL A 116 11.09 25.31 15.24
N ILE A 117 10.45 25.65 16.34
CA ILE A 117 9.07 25.24 16.65
C ILE A 117 8.07 25.84 15.66
N THR A 118 8.10 27.16 15.46
CA THR A 118 7.07 27.87 14.68
C THR A 118 6.92 27.35 13.24
N PRO A 119 7.99 27.22 12.43
CA PRO A 119 7.84 26.77 11.04
C PRO A 119 7.44 25.31 10.94
N ASN A 120 7.92 24.45 11.85
CA ASN A 120 7.54 23.04 11.87
C ASN A 120 6.07 22.86 12.30
N LEU A 121 5.60 23.64 13.26
CA LEU A 121 4.20 23.63 13.71
C LEU A 121 3.26 24.04 12.57
N LEU A 122 3.54 25.17 11.91
CA LEU A 122 2.77 25.62 10.74
C LEU A 122 2.73 24.55 9.65
N LEU A 123 3.85 23.88 9.41
CA LEU A 123 3.91 22.81 8.43
C LEU A 123 3.03 21.62 8.83
N ILE A 124 3.03 21.21 10.10
CA ILE A 124 2.16 20.14 10.62
C ILE A 124 0.68 20.52 10.48
N GLU A 125 0.31 21.76 10.81
CA GLU A 125 -1.05 22.28 10.65
C GLU A 125 -1.53 22.21 9.18
N CYS A 126 -0.63 22.37 8.24
CA CYS A 126 -0.93 22.20 6.80
C CYS A 126 -1.00 20.74 6.36
N LEU A 127 -0.09 19.87 6.84
CA LEU A 127 0.04 18.51 6.36
C LEU A 127 -1.00 17.55 6.94
N VAL A 128 -1.39 17.72 8.21
CA VAL A 128 -2.32 16.80 8.88
C VAL A 128 -3.73 16.83 8.27
N PRO A 129 -4.34 17.99 7.95
CA PRO A 129 -5.61 18.03 7.23
C PRO A 129 -5.55 17.36 5.86
N GLN A 130 -4.43 17.53 5.11
CA GLN A 130 -4.23 16.86 3.83
C GLN A 130 -4.22 15.33 4.01
N LEU A 131 -3.54 14.82 5.06
CA LEU A 131 -3.53 13.39 5.36
C LEU A 131 -4.94 12.86 5.65
N LYS A 132 -5.73 13.60 6.45
CA LYS A 132 -7.13 13.24 6.73
C LYS A 132 -7.97 13.17 5.45
N GLN A 133 -7.88 14.18 4.57
CA GLN A 133 -8.60 14.20 3.30
C GLN A 133 -8.20 13.03 2.40
N LEU A 134 -6.90 12.71 2.37
CA LEU A 134 -6.39 11.60 1.58
C LEU A 134 -6.90 10.24 2.09
N MET A 135 -6.99 10.07 3.42
CA MET A 135 -7.57 8.87 4.05
C MET A 135 -9.05 8.72 3.68
N MET A 136 -9.83 9.80 3.76
CA MET A 136 -11.25 9.79 3.35
C MET A 136 -11.42 9.47 1.86
N ALA A 137 -10.57 10.06 1.00
CA ALA A 137 -10.59 9.76 -0.43
C ALA A 137 -10.29 8.27 -0.70
N ILE A 138 -9.30 7.68 -0.03
CA ILE A 138 -8.98 6.25 -0.18
C ILE A 138 -10.18 5.39 0.21
N THR A 139 -10.87 5.67 1.32
CA THR A 139 -12.07 4.94 1.73
C THR A 139 -13.17 5.02 0.67
N ARG A 140 -13.41 6.21 0.12
CA ARG A 140 -14.39 6.38 -0.96
C ARG A 140 -14.04 5.56 -2.20
N PHE A 141 -12.77 5.53 -2.61
CA PHE A 141 -12.32 4.67 -3.70
C PHE A 141 -12.49 3.18 -3.38
N ASP A 142 -12.23 2.77 -2.13
CA ASP A 142 -12.44 1.39 -1.68
C ASP A 142 -13.91 0.96 -1.81
N ASP A 143 -14.85 1.83 -1.45
CA ASP A 143 -16.29 1.57 -1.54
C ASP A 143 -16.74 1.44 -3.00
N GLU A 144 -16.30 2.33 -3.88
CA GLU A 144 -16.62 2.29 -5.33
C GLU A 144 -16.02 1.03 -5.99
N ILE A 145 -14.76 0.71 -5.70
CA ILE A 145 -14.11 -0.51 -6.20
C ILE A 145 -14.89 -1.75 -5.75
N LYS A 146 -15.27 -1.80 -4.48
CA LYS A 146 -16.04 -2.92 -3.92
C LYS A 146 -17.39 -3.07 -4.60
N THR A 147 -18.10 -1.96 -4.87
CA THR A 147 -19.42 -1.96 -5.51
C THR A 147 -19.31 -2.49 -6.93
N LEU A 148 -18.41 -1.94 -7.73
CA LEU A 148 -18.21 -2.33 -9.12
C LEU A 148 -17.71 -3.79 -9.23
N TYR A 149 -16.75 -4.18 -8.40
CA TYR A 149 -16.21 -5.55 -8.38
C TYR A 149 -17.25 -6.60 -8.01
N LYS A 150 -18.18 -6.30 -7.08
CA LYS A 150 -19.23 -7.24 -6.68
C LYS A 150 -20.17 -7.63 -7.81
N GLN A 151 -20.37 -6.76 -8.80
CA GLN A 151 -21.27 -6.97 -9.92
C GLN A 151 -20.63 -7.79 -11.05
N HIS A 152 -19.32 -7.96 -11.04
CA HIS A 152 -18.60 -8.62 -12.14
C HIS A 152 -18.78 -10.14 -12.12
N THR A 153 -19.03 -10.74 -13.29
CA THR A 153 -19.27 -12.17 -13.45
C THR A 153 -18.11 -13.05 -13.02
N ASP A 154 -16.87 -12.62 -13.30
CA ASP A 154 -15.65 -13.34 -12.96
C ASP A 154 -15.20 -13.19 -11.51
N ARG A 155 -15.95 -12.46 -10.68
CA ARG A 155 -15.62 -12.21 -9.27
C ARG A 155 -15.25 -13.47 -8.53
N ALA A 156 -16.03 -14.55 -8.69
CA ALA A 156 -15.83 -15.80 -7.99
C ALA A 156 -14.43 -16.42 -8.26
N ILE A 157 -13.92 -16.25 -9.47
CA ILE A 157 -12.58 -16.70 -9.85
C ILE A 157 -11.51 -15.99 -9.04
N PHE A 158 -11.58 -14.64 -9.00
CA PHE A 158 -10.57 -13.83 -8.34
C PHE A 158 -10.67 -13.87 -6.80
N ASP A 159 -11.88 -14.05 -6.25
CA ASP A 159 -12.09 -14.26 -4.82
C ASP A 159 -11.52 -15.61 -4.33
N SER A 160 -11.48 -16.63 -5.19
CA SER A 160 -10.91 -17.95 -4.87
C SER A 160 -9.37 -17.98 -4.82
N LEU A 161 -8.71 -16.95 -5.35
CA LEU A 161 -7.26 -16.93 -5.45
C LEU A 161 -6.60 -16.74 -4.07
N PRO A 162 -5.63 -17.59 -3.70
CA PRO A 162 -5.03 -17.54 -2.37
C PRO A 162 -4.28 -16.23 -2.15
N GLY A 163 -4.67 -15.51 -1.12
CA GLY A 163 -4.06 -14.22 -0.74
C GLY A 163 -4.48 -13.02 -1.58
N ALA A 164 -5.46 -13.16 -2.48
CA ALA A 164 -5.96 -12.04 -3.27
C ALA A 164 -6.70 -11.01 -2.38
N GLY A 165 -7.63 -11.49 -1.54
CA GLY A 165 -8.39 -10.66 -0.61
C GLY A 165 -9.11 -9.48 -1.28
N PRO A 166 -9.80 -8.63 -0.51
CA PRO A 166 -10.66 -7.57 -1.04
C PRO A 166 -9.91 -6.46 -1.79
N GLN A 167 -8.60 -6.35 -1.60
CA GLN A 167 -7.78 -5.32 -2.25
C GLN A 167 -7.12 -5.81 -3.54
N LEU A 168 -6.67 -7.07 -3.57
CA LEU A 168 -5.95 -7.60 -4.72
C LEU A 168 -6.86 -8.29 -5.73
N ALA A 169 -7.97 -8.90 -5.31
CA ALA A 169 -8.90 -9.56 -6.22
C ALA A 169 -9.44 -8.60 -7.31
N PRO A 170 -9.94 -7.39 -6.97
CA PRO A 170 -10.32 -6.40 -7.99
C PRO A 170 -9.16 -5.94 -8.88
N ARG A 171 -7.95 -5.83 -8.31
CA ARG A 171 -6.74 -5.46 -9.07
C ARG A 171 -6.32 -6.55 -10.05
N LEU A 172 -6.44 -7.80 -9.68
CA LEU A 172 -6.15 -8.95 -10.55
C LEU A 172 -7.17 -9.03 -11.68
N LEU A 173 -8.46 -8.84 -11.40
CA LEU A 173 -9.49 -8.74 -12.41
C LEU A 173 -9.18 -7.62 -13.41
N ALA A 174 -8.90 -6.42 -12.92
CA ALA A 174 -8.52 -5.29 -13.76
C ALA A 174 -7.22 -5.53 -14.56
N ALA A 175 -6.29 -6.31 -14.01
CA ALA A 175 -5.04 -6.66 -14.68
C ALA A 175 -5.23 -7.69 -15.80
N MET A 176 -6.12 -8.66 -15.61
CA MET A 176 -6.45 -9.69 -16.61
C MET A 176 -7.39 -9.16 -17.69
N GLY A 177 -8.30 -8.27 -17.32
CA GLY A 177 -9.33 -7.75 -18.22
C GLY A 177 -10.49 -8.74 -18.42
N SER A 178 -11.51 -8.29 -19.15
CA SER A 178 -12.68 -9.09 -19.54
C SER A 178 -12.50 -9.79 -20.89
N ASN A 179 -11.59 -9.31 -21.73
CA ASN A 179 -11.38 -9.84 -23.06
C ASN A 179 -10.37 -11.03 -23.02
N ARG A 180 -10.90 -12.25 -23.07
CA ARG A 180 -10.10 -13.48 -23.03
C ARG A 180 -9.18 -13.65 -24.26
N ASP A 181 -9.56 -13.09 -25.40
CA ASP A 181 -8.79 -13.19 -26.66
C ASP A 181 -7.64 -12.18 -26.75
N ARG A 182 -7.51 -11.31 -25.72
CA ARG A 182 -6.47 -10.28 -25.68
C ARG A 182 -5.07 -10.85 -25.70
N TYR A 183 -4.88 -11.99 -25.06
CA TYR A 183 -3.60 -12.68 -24.96
C TYR A 183 -3.72 -14.09 -25.55
N LYS A 184 -2.81 -14.43 -26.44
CA LYS A 184 -2.77 -15.76 -27.07
C LYS A 184 -2.22 -16.84 -26.14
N CYS A 185 -1.38 -16.46 -25.20
CA CYS A 185 -0.79 -17.38 -24.23
C CYS A 185 -0.36 -16.62 -22.95
N ALA A 186 -0.16 -17.36 -21.87
CA ALA A 186 0.33 -16.82 -20.61
C ALA A 186 1.64 -16.02 -20.74
N ALA A 187 2.50 -16.38 -21.69
CA ALA A 187 3.77 -15.68 -21.93
C ALA A 187 3.56 -14.23 -22.39
N ASP A 188 2.46 -13.93 -23.08
CA ASP A 188 2.15 -12.57 -23.51
C ASP A 188 1.81 -11.68 -22.30
N ILE A 189 1.02 -12.20 -21.36
CA ILE A 189 0.74 -11.50 -20.08
C ILE A 189 2.03 -11.31 -19.29
N GLN A 190 2.86 -12.35 -19.18
CA GLN A 190 4.12 -12.30 -18.44
C GLN A 190 5.07 -11.21 -19.00
N LYS A 191 5.13 -11.08 -20.32
CA LYS A 191 5.91 -10.05 -21.00
C LYS A 191 5.29 -8.66 -20.80
N TYR A 192 4.00 -8.52 -21.01
CA TYR A 192 3.27 -7.27 -20.88
C TYR A 192 3.29 -6.73 -19.44
N ALA A 193 3.13 -7.61 -18.46
CA ALA A 193 3.23 -7.28 -17.04
C ALA A 193 4.69 -7.05 -16.56
N GLY A 194 5.69 -7.26 -17.40
CA GLY A 194 7.10 -7.11 -17.03
C GLY A 194 7.61 -8.14 -16.03
N ILE A 195 6.92 -9.27 -15.90
CA ILE A 195 7.33 -10.39 -15.04
C ILE A 195 8.34 -11.27 -15.76
N ALA A 196 8.17 -11.51 -17.06
CA ALA A 196 9.13 -12.24 -17.86
C ALA A 196 10.46 -11.47 -18.01
N PRO A 197 11.61 -12.10 -17.76
CA PRO A 197 12.91 -11.48 -17.96
C PRO A 197 13.18 -11.23 -19.45
N VAL A 198 14.19 -10.41 -19.73
CA VAL A 198 14.76 -10.23 -21.08
C VAL A 198 16.11 -10.93 -21.09
N THR A 199 16.22 -11.94 -21.92
CA THR A 199 17.50 -12.62 -22.13
C THR A 199 18.21 -12.00 -23.32
N LYS A 200 19.46 -11.53 -23.10
CA LYS A 200 20.37 -11.10 -24.17
C LYS A 200 21.49 -12.10 -24.29
N ARG A 201 21.76 -12.54 -25.51
CA ARG A 201 22.84 -13.49 -25.82
C ARG A 201 23.84 -12.84 -26.78
N SER A 202 25.11 -13.04 -26.50
CA SER A 202 26.20 -12.70 -27.41
C SER A 202 27.22 -13.84 -27.39
N GLY A 203 27.25 -14.64 -28.46
CA GLY A 203 28.05 -15.85 -28.50
C GLY A 203 27.66 -16.82 -27.40
N LYS A 204 28.63 -17.26 -26.60
CA LYS A 204 28.43 -18.16 -25.46
C LYS A 204 27.96 -17.48 -24.18
N LYS A 205 27.89 -16.15 -24.15
CA LYS A 205 27.48 -15.38 -22.96
C LYS A 205 25.99 -15.07 -23.00
N GLU A 206 25.33 -15.25 -21.84
CA GLU A 206 23.91 -14.97 -21.66
C GLU A 206 23.73 -14.06 -20.45
N TRP A 207 22.96 -12.98 -20.61
CA TRP A 207 22.60 -12.05 -19.55
C TRP A 207 21.09 -12.00 -19.40
N ILE A 208 20.61 -12.06 -18.16
CA ILE A 208 19.22 -11.93 -17.82
C ILE A 208 18.99 -10.53 -17.25
N HIS A 209 18.20 -9.73 -17.92
CA HIS A 209 17.85 -8.38 -17.54
C HIS A 209 16.39 -8.25 -17.13
N TRP A 210 16.15 -7.25 -16.31
CA TRP A 210 14.79 -6.81 -16.00
C TRP A 210 14.15 -6.20 -17.25
N ARG A 211 12.85 -6.47 -17.42
CA ARG A 211 12.05 -5.76 -18.42
C ARG A 211 11.65 -4.40 -17.86
N TYR A 212 12.34 -3.35 -18.23
CA TYR A 212 12.07 -2.00 -17.74
C TYR A 212 10.79 -1.42 -18.34
N SER A 213 10.61 -1.54 -19.65
CA SER A 213 9.40 -1.09 -20.36
C SER A 213 8.26 -2.07 -20.12
N CYS A 214 7.38 -1.73 -19.19
CA CYS A 214 6.17 -2.49 -18.86
C CYS A 214 5.21 -1.64 -18.02
N THR A 215 3.97 -2.08 -17.93
CA THR A 215 2.95 -1.47 -17.09
C THR A 215 3.27 -1.72 -15.62
N LYS A 216 3.73 -0.67 -14.90
CA LYS A 216 4.10 -0.76 -13.47
C LYS A 216 2.96 -1.30 -12.62
N PHE A 217 1.72 -0.90 -12.91
CA PHE A 217 0.53 -1.39 -12.22
C PHE A 217 0.40 -2.91 -12.28
N LEU A 218 0.50 -3.51 -13.47
CA LEU A 218 0.38 -4.96 -13.65
C LEU A 218 1.51 -5.70 -12.92
N ARG A 219 2.75 -5.25 -13.10
CA ARG A 219 3.90 -5.86 -12.43
C ARG A 219 3.73 -5.86 -10.93
N GLN A 220 3.37 -4.73 -10.35
CA GLN A 220 3.16 -4.60 -8.92
C GLN A 220 2.03 -5.51 -8.43
N THR A 221 0.91 -5.54 -9.15
CA THR A 221 -0.25 -6.38 -8.79
C THR A 221 0.13 -7.85 -8.71
N PHE A 222 0.78 -8.40 -9.75
CA PHE A 222 1.17 -9.81 -9.75
C PHE A 222 2.27 -10.15 -8.74
N VAL A 223 3.22 -9.24 -8.50
CA VAL A 223 4.29 -9.45 -7.52
C VAL A 223 3.75 -9.41 -6.09
N GLU A 224 2.89 -8.44 -5.76
CA GLU A 224 2.24 -8.34 -4.45
C GLU A 224 1.36 -9.57 -4.17
N TRP A 225 0.55 -9.98 -5.14
CA TRP A 225 -0.26 -11.18 -5.01
C TRP A 225 0.59 -12.42 -4.80
N ALA A 226 1.64 -12.62 -5.60
CA ALA A 226 2.56 -13.75 -5.44
C ALA A 226 3.19 -13.76 -4.04
N GLY A 227 3.59 -12.61 -3.51
CA GLY A 227 4.13 -12.49 -2.15
C GLY A 227 3.12 -12.90 -1.08
N LEU A 228 1.89 -12.42 -1.19
CA LEU A 228 0.83 -12.77 -0.23
C LEU A 228 0.40 -14.23 -0.36
N SER A 229 0.37 -14.80 -1.56
CA SER A 229 -0.01 -16.18 -1.79
C SER A 229 0.86 -17.20 -1.02
N VAL A 230 2.10 -16.85 -0.68
CA VAL A 230 3.00 -17.71 0.12
C VAL A 230 2.40 -18.02 1.49
N ARG A 231 1.57 -17.13 2.06
CA ARG A 231 0.93 -17.34 3.36
C ARG A 231 -0.32 -18.22 3.27
N TYR A 232 -1.01 -18.22 2.12
CA TYR A 232 -2.33 -18.81 1.95
C TYR A 232 -2.37 -20.04 1.05
N SER A 233 -1.29 -20.31 0.30
CA SER A 233 -1.17 -21.47 -0.59
C SER A 233 -0.05 -22.38 -0.12
N PHE A 234 -0.37 -23.65 0.13
CA PHE A 234 0.61 -24.68 0.46
C PHE A 234 1.66 -24.83 -0.64
N TRP A 235 1.21 -24.86 -1.89
CA TRP A 235 2.09 -24.95 -3.05
C TRP A 235 3.04 -23.76 -3.19
N ALA A 236 2.52 -22.53 -3.04
CA ALA A 236 3.34 -21.33 -3.13
C ALA A 236 4.39 -21.28 -1.99
N LYS A 237 4.00 -21.69 -0.79
CA LYS A 237 4.89 -21.79 0.37
C LYS A 237 6.00 -22.84 0.15
N ALA A 238 5.64 -24.03 -0.37
CA ALA A 238 6.60 -25.08 -0.66
C ALA A 238 7.61 -24.62 -1.75
N TYR A 239 7.11 -24.00 -2.82
CA TYR A 239 7.95 -23.43 -3.86
C TYR A 239 8.90 -22.36 -3.31
N TYR A 240 8.39 -21.44 -2.48
CA TYR A 240 9.20 -20.38 -1.86
C TYR A 240 10.36 -20.99 -1.06
N ARG A 241 10.06 -21.91 -0.13
CA ARG A 241 11.07 -22.59 0.71
C ARG A 241 12.11 -23.35 -0.12
N GLN A 242 11.70 -24.03 -1.17
CA GLN A 242 12.62 -24.74 -2.07
C GLN A 242 13.60 -23.79 -2.77
N GLN A 243 13.14 -22.62 -3.19
CA GLN A 243 14.02 -21.64 -3.84
C GLN A 243 14.92 -20.89 -2.83
N GLU A 244 14.41 -20.63 -1.63
CA GLU A 244 15.16 -20.05 -0.52
C GLU A 244 16.30 -20.97 -0.09
N ALA A 245 16.06 -22.27 0.04
CA ALA A 245 17.09 -23.28 0.32
C ALA A 245 18.21 -23.35 -0.75
N LYS A 246 17.93 -22.89 -1.98
CA LYS A 246 18.92 -22.72 -3.05
C LYS A 246 19.67 -21.38 -3.01
N GLY A 247 19.51 -20.60 -1.93
CA GLY A 247 20.15 -19.30 -1.73
C GLY A 247 19.63 -18.16 -2.61
N LYS A 248 18.43 -18.29 -3.22
CA LYS A 248 17.89 -17.22 -4.06
C LYS A 248 17.36 -16.06 -3.23
N PRO A 249 17.61 -14.80 -3.62
CA PRO A 249 17.05 -13.63 -2.95
C PRO A 249 15.52 -13.61 -2.98
N HIS A 250 14.89 -13.11 -1.90
CA HIS A 250 13.44 -13.00 -1.73
C HIS A 250 12.72 -12.45 -2.98
N ASN A 251 13.14 -11.29 -3.48
CA ASN A 251 12.51 -10.63 -4.62
C ASN A 251 12.58 -11.47 -5.91
N THR A 252 13.63 -12.27 -6.08
CA THR A 252 13.79 -13.17 -7.21
C THR A 252 12.80 -14.33 -7.11
N ILE A 253 12.63 -14.88 -5.90
CA ILE A 253 11.68 -15.99 -5.64
C ILE A 253 10.25 -15.52 -5.89
N ILE A 254 9.84 -14.37 -5.31
CA ILE A 254 8.49 -13.82 -5.48
C ILE A 254 8.18 -13.57 -6.96
N ARG A 255 9.13 -13.05 -7.72
CA ARG A 255 8.95 -12.81 -9.15
C ARG A 255 8.82 -14.11 -9.94
N SER A 256 9.61 -15.13 -9.62
CA SER A 256 9.47 -16.45 -10.24
C SER A 256 8.12 -17.08 -9.89
N LEU A 257 7.63 -16.85 -8.67
CA LEU A 257 6.31 -17.28 -8.23
C LEU A 257 5.20 -16.55 -9.00
N ALA A 258 5.30 -15.23 -9.18
CA ALA A 258 4.38 -14.44 -10.00
C ALA A 258 4.33 -14.96 -11.45
N PHE A 259 5.48 -15.31 -12.03
CA PHE A 259 5.57 -15.92 -13.36
C PHE A 259 4.76 -17.23 -13.46
N LYS A 260 4.84 -18.09 -12.42
CA LYS A 260 4.07 -19.34 -12.34
C LYS A 260 2.58 -19.09 -12.13
N TRP A 261 2.23 -18.16 -11.24
CA TRP A 261 0.84 -17.80 -10.98
C TRP A 261 0.11 -17.26 -12.21
N ILE A 262 0.77 -16.45 -13.05
CA ILE A 262 0.18 -15.99 -14.32
C ILE A 262 -0.14 -17.19 -15.23
N ARG A 263 0.67 -18.25 -15.25
CA ARG A 263 0.38 -19.47 -16.04
C ARG A 263 -0.78 -20.29 -15.49
N ILE A 264 -1.04 -20.21 -14.20
CA ILE A 264 -2.15 -20.92 -13.55
C ILE A 264 -3.45 -20.13 -13.74
N LEU A 265 -3.36 -18.80 -13.71
CA LEU A 265 -4.52 -17.92 -13.84
C LEU A 265 -5.00 -17.80 -15.30
N PHE A 266 -4.10 -17.91 -16.27
CA PHE A 266 -4.39 -17.93 -17.72
C PHE A 266 -5.10 -19.22 -18.12
#